data_f2bf374e105b68c4bcda9dae786ef4fb
#
_entry.id   f2bf374e105b68c4bcda9dae786ef4fb
#
_cell.length_a   1.000
_cell.length_b   1.000
_cell.length_c   1.000
_cell.angle_alpha   90.00
_cell.angle_beta   90.00
_cell.angle_gamma   90.00
#
_symmetry.space_group_name_H-M   'P 1'
#
loop_
_entity.id
_entity.type
_entity.pdbx_description
1 polymer ?
#
loop_
_entity_poly.entity_id
_entity_poly.type
_entity_poly.pdbx_seq_one_letter_code
_entity_poly.pdbx_strand_id
1 'polypeptide(L)'
;MNAHSYRKTACACLFGLALGTNAALTQAAEQQPVRIGWVNWSDTEITVKLATTALQEHLKQPVKLVMADIGIQFQALANGNIDLIPMVWLPSTHKAFYDKYKDRLEDLGVLYEGRIGMTVPTSVPISEVASVEDLNKPQVREKLDGKILTSEVGNGQYKLTVKAIEEYKLDGYKLVASSESGMLNELDRNLKRGKWSLVNAWSPHWMFSKYPLRYLDDPKKIFGGAEQIHAMARKGFSQEYPEVAYFFAHYSIPQADLEALMMQARQSSSDQAVAAYYAANKPRFEAMFEKGAQSVSSRQP
;
A
#
# COMPACT_ATOMS: atom_id res chain seq x y z
N MET A 1 79.00 -13.66 66.13
CA MET A 1 78.76 -14.84 65.25
C MET A 1 77.84 -14.41 64.13
N ASN A 2 78.36 -14.52 62.93
CA ASN A 2 77.74 -14.45 61.60
C ASN A 2 77.05 -13.13 61.12
N ALA A 3 77.84 -12.40 60.39
CA ALA A 3 77.47 -11.37 59.45
C ALA A 3 76.88 -11.98 58.19
N HIS A 4 75.81 -11.37 57.68
CA HIS A 4 75.38 -11.61 56.30
C HIS A 4 75.19 -10.28 55.53
N SER A 5 75.99 -10.20 54.52
CA SER A 5 76.16 -9.15 53.54
C SER A 5 74.89 -8.88 52.68
N TYR A 6 74.46 -7.63 52.56
CA TYR A 6 73.46 -7.21 51.61
C TYR A 6 74.11 -6.74 50.30
N ARG A 7 73.91 -7.49 49.25
CA ARG A 7 74.17 -7.04 47.84
C ARG A 7 72.95 -6.26 47.31
N LYS A 8 73.15 -5.02 46.95
CA LYS A 8 72.21 -4.19 46.26
C LYS A 8 72.23 -4.51 44.76
N THR A 9 71.15 -5.01 44.22
CA THR A 9 70.92 -5.17 42.76
C THR A 9 70.03 -4.04 42.28
N ALA A 10 70.55 -3.19 41.41
CA ALA A 10 69.81 -2.12 40.76
C ALA A 10 68.98 -2.73 39.64
N CYS A 11 67.66 -2.55 39.69
CA CYS A 11 66.72 -2.89 38.63
C CYS A 11 66.40 -1.66 37.75
N ALA A 12 66.90 -1.66 36.53
CA ALA A 12 66.57 -0.62 35.55
C ALA A 12 65.17 -0.87 34.99
N CYS A 13 64.24 0.05 35.28
CA CYS A 13 62.90 0.04 34.69
C CYS A 13 62.96 0.64 33.29
N LEU A 14 62.82 -0.19 32.26
CA LEU A 14 62.52 0.23 30.87
C LEU A 14 61.04 0.55 30.78
N PHE A 15 60.71 1.85 30.65
CA PHE A 15 59.37 2.33 30.29
C PHE A 15 59.17 2.12 28.79
N GLY A 16 58.44 1.04 28.43
CA GLY A 16 57.93 0.85 27.05
C GLY A 16 56.69 1.70 26.84
N LEU A 17 56.79 2.76 26.03
CA LEU A 17 55.61 3.47 25.50
C LEU A 17 54.89 2.57 24.48
N ALA A 18 53.81 1.91 24.92
CA ALA A 18 52.86 1.27 24.03
C ALA A 18 51.90 2.37 23.47
N LEU A 19 52.18 2.84 22.23
CA LEU A 19 51.21 3.59 21.45
C LEU A 19 50.06 2.64 21.09
N GLY A 20 49.02 2.65 21.92
CA GLY A 20 47.74 2.02 21.58
C GLY A 20 47.05 2.79 20.48
N THR A 21 47.13 2.32 19.25
CA THR A 21 46.24 2.77 18.16
C THR A 21 44.82 2.33 18.49
N ASN A 22 44.04 3.23 19.08
CA ASN A 22 42.59 3.09 19.15
C ASN A 22 42.05 3.18 17.71
N ALA A 23 41.99 2.05 17.00
CA ALA A 23 41.16 1.89 15.84
C ALA A 23 39.70 1.95 16.36
N ALA A 24 39.13 3.15 16.36
CA ALA A 24 37.69 3.32 16.52
C ALA A 24 37.05 2.55 15.36
N LEU A 25 36.60 1.34 15.59
CA LEU A 25 35.66 0.64 14.76
C LEU A 25 34.41 1.51 14.74
N THR A 26 34.30 2.35 13.70
CA THR A 26 33.04 3.01 13.36
C THR A 26 32.09 1.88 12.98
N GLN A 27 31.37 1.37 13.98
CA GLN A 27 30.25 0.47 13.76
C GLN A 27 29.25 1.34 12.98
N ALA A 28 29.14 1.12 11.68
CA ALA A 28 28.09 1.74 10.88
C ALA A 28 26.79 1.45 11.61
N ALA A 29 26.12 2.47 12.09
CA ALA A 29 24.84 2.31 12.76
C ALA A 29 23.92 1.55 11.80
N GLU A 30 23.45 0.40 12.23
CA GLU A 30 22.55 -0.43 11.43
C GLU A 30 21.33 0.41 11.08
N GLN A 31 21.13 0.65 9.78
CA GLN A 31 20.05 1.50 9.30
C GLN A 31 18.70 0.91 9.71
N GLN A 32 17.90 1.66 10.46
CA GLN A 32 16.62 1.19 10.93
C GLN A 32 15.69 0.91 9.73
N PRO A 33 14.94 -0.20 9.75
CA PRO A 33 14.03 -0.53 8.66
C PRO A 33 12.87 0.46 8.61
N VAL A 34 12.57 0.96 7.41
CA VAL A 34 11.32 1.68 7.15
C VAL A 34 10.15 0.70 7.22
N ARG A 35 9.20 0.97 8.11
CA ARG A 35 8.01 0.14 8.33
C ARG A 35 6.89 0.61 7.41
N ILE A 36 6.62 -0.18 6.37
CA ILE A 36 5.58 0.11 5.39
C ILE A 36 4.34 -0.70 5.71
N GLY A 37 3.25 -0.01 6.05
CA GLY A 37 1.95 -0.62 6.25
C GLY A 37 1.25 -0.94 4.94
N TRP A 38 0.53 -2.06 4.87
CA TRP A 38 -0.23 -2.46 3.69
C TRP A 38 -1.43 -3.33 4.05
N VAL A 39 -2.39 -3.40 3.14
CA VAL A 39 -3.56 -4.28 3.22
C VAL A 39 -3.43 -5.32 2.11
N ASN A 40 -3.92 -6.53 2.36
CA ASN A 40 -3.84 -7.65 1.41
C ASN A 40 -4.81 -7.48 0.23
N TRP A 41 -4.64 -6.38 -0.52
CA TRP A 41 -5.30 -6.12 -1.80
C TRP A 41 -4.30 -6.25 -2.94
N SER A 42 -4.76 -6.71 -4.08
CA SER A 42 -3.90 -7.04 -5.22
C SER A 42 -3.05 -5.85 -5.71
N ASP A 43 -3.65 -4.67 -5.83
CA ASP A 43 -2.97 -3.44 -6.23
C ASP A 43 -1.93 -3.00 -5.20
N THR A 44 -2.30 -3.07 -3.92
CA THR A 44 -1.42 -2.69 -2.81
C THR A 44 -0.23 -3.63 -2.68
N GLU A 45 -0.45 -4.95 -2.81
CA GLU A 45 0.64 -5.93 -2.74
C GLU A 45 1.72 -5.64 -3.80
N ILE A 46 1.32 -5.42 -5.05
CA ILE A 46 2.25 -5.08 -6.13
C ILE A 46 2.98 -3.77 -5.84
N THR A 47 2.24 -2.74 -5.45
CA THR A 47 2.78 -1.41 -5.20
C THR A 47 3.82 -1.41 -4.08
N VAL A 48 3.55 -2.05 -2.94
CA VAL A 48 4.50 -2.10 -1.82
C VAL A 48 5.72 -2.95 -2.11
N LYS A 49 5.57 -4.06 -2.83
CA LYS A 49 6.69 -4.93 -3.21
C LYS A 49 7.62 -4.25 -4.22
N LEU A 50 7.09 -3.54 -5.21
CA LEU A 50 7.88 -2.74 -6.15
C LEU A 50 8.64 -1.63 -5.42
N ALA A 51 7.97 -0.88 -4.54
CA ALA A 51 8.63 0.16 -3.75
C ALA A 51 9.72 -0.43 -2.85
N THR A 52 9.45 -1.57 -2.19
CA THR A 52 10.44 -2.27 -1.36
C THR A 52 11.68 -2.65 -2.17
N THR A 53 11.48 -3.27 -3.34
CA THR A 53 12.58 -3.65 -4.24
C THR A 53 13.42 -2.43 -4.64
N ALA A 54 12.76 -1.32 -5.04
CA ALA A 54 13.44 -0.10 -5.43
C ALA A 54 14.27 0.50 -4.28
N LEU A 55 13.69 0.62 -3.08
CA LEU A 55 14.37 1.15 -1.89
C LEU A 55 15.58 0.29 -1.49
N GLN A 56 15.45 -1.03 -1.52
CA GLN A 56 16.53 -1.95 -1.18
C GLN A 56 17.67 -1.92 -2.21
N GLU A 57 17.33 -1.87 -3.50
CA GLU A 57 18.32 -1.85 -4.58
C GLU A 57 19.10 -0.53 -4.64
N HIS A 58 18.42 0.62 -4.57
CA HIS A 58 19.04 1.94 -4.76
C HIS A 58 19.59 2.55 -3.47
N LEU A 59 18.82 2.50 -2.37
CA LEU A 59 19.22 3.14 -1.12
C LEU A 59 19.82 2.15 -0.10
N LYS A 60 19.83 0.85 -0.40
CA LYS A 60 20.14 -0.20 0.58
C LYS A 60 19.32 -0.09 1.85
N GLN A 61 18.16 0.60 1.74
CA GLN A 61 17.27 0.85 2.87
C GLN A 61 16.55 -0.45 3.27
N PRO A 62 16.72 -0.95 4.50
CA PRO A 62 15.91 -2.06 4.99
C PRO A 62 14.44 -1.66 5.05
N VAL A 63 13.56 -2.57 4.63
CA VAL A 63 12.11 -2.37 4.67
C VAL A 63 11.46 -3.50 5.45
N LYS A 64 10.51 -3.15 6.32
CA LYS A 64 9.64 -4.10 7.02
C LYS A 64 8.20 -3.86 6.62
N LEU A 65 7.60 -4.82 5.92
CA LEU A 65 6.19 -4.79 5.58
C LEU A 65 5.32 -5.20 6.78
N VAL A 66 4.29 -4.42 7.08
CA VAL A 66 3.35 -4.63 8.19
C VAL A 66 1.93 -4.71 7.64
N MET A 67 1.38 -5.91 7.61
CA MET A 67 0.04 -6.16 7.10
C MET A 67 -1.01 -6.00 8.22
N ALA A 68 -2.04 -5.19 7.97
CA ALA A 68 -3.21 -5.05 8.83
C ALA A 68 -4.36 -4.36 8.07
N ASP A 69 -5.57 -4.37 8.62
CA ASP A 69 -6.73 -3.66 8.06
C ASP A 69 -6.48 -2.15 8.00
N ILE A 70 -7.09 -1.49 7.01
CA ILE A 70 -6.85 -0.06 6.72
C ILE A 70 -7.07 0.86 7.92
N GLY A 71 -8.10 0.61 8.74
CA GLY A 71 -8.36 1.40 9.94
C GLY A 71 -7.24 1.29 10.99
N ILE A 72 -6.67 0.08 11.14
CA ILE A 72 -5.52 -0.19 12.00
C ILE A 72 -4.27 0.48 11.42
N GLN A 73 -4.07 0.43 10.10
CA GLN A 73 -2.95 1.09 9.43
C GLN A 73 -2.93 2.61 9.68
N PHE A 74 -4.07 3.29 9.52
CA PHE A 74 -4.17 4.73 9.82
C PHE A 74 -3.85 5.05 11.29
N GLN A 75 -4.34 4.23 12.22
CA GLN A 75 -4.04 4.42 13.65
C GLN A 75 -2.56 4.17 13.94
N ALA A 76 -1.97 3.11 13.39
CA ALA A 76 -0.56 2.77 13.57
C ALA A 76 0.35 3.85 12.99
N LEU A 77 0.00 4.38 11.81
CA LEU A 77 0.72 5.48 11.16
C LEU A 77 0.69 6.75 12.03
N ALA A 78 -0.49 7.16 12.47
CA ALA A 78 -0.66 8.34 13.30
C ALA A 78 0.02 8.23 14.68
N ASN A 79 0.25 7.02 15.18
CA ASN A 79 0.95 6.76 16.44
C ASN A 79 2.47 6.49 16.25
N GLY A 80 2.98 6.50 15.01
CA GLY A 80 4.38 6.21 14.69
C GLY A 80 4.78 4.74 14.84
N ASN A 81 3.82 3.81 14.88
CA ASN A 81 4.08 2.37 14.92
C ASN A 81 4.49 1.80 13.56
N ILE A 82 4.07 2.46 12.48
CA ILE A 82 4.56 2.30 11.11
C ILE A 82 4.96 3.67 10.56
N ASP A 83 5.72 3.68 9.47
CA ASP A 83 6.31 4.92 8.95
C ASP A 83 5.55 5.48 7.77
N LEU A 84 5.02 4.63 6.90
CA LEU A 84 4.20 5.05 5.76
C LEU A 84 3.20 3.97 5.31
N ILE A 85 2.15 4.39 4.59
CA ILE A 85 1.15 3.57 3.89
C ILE A 85 0.95 4.10 2.46
N PRO A 86 1.30 3.35 1.40
CA PRO A 86 1.21 3.82 0.01
C PRO A 86 -0.09 3.36 -0.67
N MET A 87 -1.23 3.61 -0.04
CA MET A 87 -2.52 3.06 -0.48
C MET A 87 -3.73 3.90 -0.01
N VAL A 88 -3.55 5.20 0.17
CA VAL A 88 -4.62 6.05 0.70
C VAL A 88 -5.43 6.65 -0.45
N TRP A 89 -6.66 6.18 -0.60
CA TRP A 89 -7.61 6.58 -1.65
C TRP A 89 -8.37 7.84 -1.23
N LEU A 90 -8.14 8.94 -1.92
CA LEU A 90 -8.78 10.24 -1.69
C LEU A 90 -9.38 10.79 -3.01
N PRO A 91 -10.45 11.60 -2.94
CA PRO A 91 -11.00 12.24 -1.73
C PRO A 91 -12.11 11.46 -1.02
N SER A 92 -12.56 10.29 -1.50
CA SER A 92 -13.82 9.69 -1.01
C SER A 92 -13.60 8.48 -0.13
N THR A 93 -12.92 7.44 -0.63
CA THR A 93 -12.87 6.10 -0.02
C THR A 93 -12.28 6.11 1.39
N HIS A 94 -11.14 6.75 1.58
CA HIS A 94 -10.47 6.81 2.88
C HIS A 94 -10.63 8.15 3.61
N LYS A 95 -11.52 9.03 3.10
CA LYS A 95 -11.74 10.37 3.67
C LYS A 95 -11.99 10.35 5.19
N ALA A 96 -12.83 9.47 5.67
CA ALA A 96 -13.18 9.42 7.10
C ALA A 96 -11.97 9.05 7.99
N PHE A 97 -11.07 8.20 7.51
CA PHE A 97 -9.83 7.89 8.20
C PHE A 97 -8.83 9.04 8.10
N TYR A 98 -8.68 9.61 6.91
CA TYR A 98 -7.77 10.73 6.67
C TYR A 98 -8.14 11.94 7.52
N ASP A 99 -9.41 12.38 7.52
CA ASP A 99 -9.89 13.51 8.31
C ASP A 99 -9.61 13.34 9.81
N LYS A 100 -9.68 12.12 10.31
CA LYS A 100 -9.42 11.81 11.73
C LYS A 100 -7.94 11.98 12.11
N TYR A 101 -7.02 11.76 11.18
CA TYR A 101 -5.60 11.67 11.51
C TYR A 101 -4.70 12.66 10.76
N LYS A 102 -5.22 13.44 9.79
CA LYS A 102 -4.46 14.29 8.86
C LYS A 102 -3.41 15.20 9.51
N ASP A 103 -3.69 15.73 10.71
CA ASP A 103 -2.76 16.63 11.39
C ASP A 103 -1.47 15.94 11.88
N ARG A 104 -1.46 14.60 11.86
CA ARG A 104 -0.34 13.73 12.24
C ARG A 104 0.29 13.00 11.05
N LEU A 105 -0.13 13.34 9.85
CA LEU A 105 0.32 12.71 8.61
C LEU A 105 1.05 13.70 7.71
N GLU A 106 1.87 13.18 6.82
CA GLU A 106 2.50 13.86 5.69
C GLU A 106 2.05 13.17 4.41
N ASP A 107 1.57 13.95 3.44
CA ASP A 107 1.27 13.47 2.10
C ASP A 107 2.56 13.51 1.27
N LEU A 108 3.02 12.34 0.84
CA LEU A 108 4.26 12.23 0.05
C LEU A 108 4.00 12.33 -1.46
N GLY A 109 2.74 12.17 -1.91
CA GLY A 109 2.39 12.28 -3.31
C GLY A 109 1.46 11.18 -3.80
N VAL A 110 1.08 11.27 -5.07
CA VAL A 110 0.13 10.38 -5.75
C VAL A 110 0.89 9.30 -6.53
N LEU A 111 0.53 8.04 -6.32
CA LEU A 111 1.14 6.90 -6.96
C LEU A 111 0.44 6.53 -8.28
N TYR A 112 -0.88 6.55 -8.26
CA TYR A 112 -1.74 6.26 -9.41
C TYR A 112 -3.15 6.80 -9.16
N GLU A 113 -3.99 6.76 -10.20
CA GLU A 113 -5.39 7.11 -10.10
C GLU A 113 -6.25 5.85 -10.06
N GLY A 114 -7.44 5.96 -9.49
CA GLY A 114 -8.36 4.85 -9.36
C GLY A 114 -9.82 5.27 -9.34
N ARG A 115 -10.69 4.27 -9.34
CA ARG A 115 -12.14 4.43 -9.19
C ARG A 115 -12.69 3.26 -8.39
N ILE A 116 -13.66 3.53 -7.54
CA ILE A 116 -14.47 2.50 -6.89
C ILE A 116 -15.93 2.60 -7.31
N GLY A 117 -16.69 1.53 -7.12
CA GLY A 117 -18.13 1.53 -7.36
C GLY A 117 -18.76 0.15 -7.36
N MET A 118 -20.07 0.12 -7.49
CA MET A 118 -20.80 -1.12 -7.72
C MET A 118 -20.71 -1.52 -9.19
N THR A 119 -20.51 -2.80 -9.46
CA THR A 119 -20.44 -3.35 -10.81
C THR A 119 -21.36 -4.54 -10.98
N VAL A 120 -21.77 -4.77 -12.22
CA VAL A 120 -22.49 -5.97 -12.64
C VAL A 120 -21.78 -6.57 -13.86
N PRO A 121 -21.94 -7.89 -14.12
CA PRO A 121 -21.47 -8.50 -15.36
C PRO A 121 -22.10 -7.79 -16.59
N THR A 122 -21.35 -7.68 -17.70
CA THR A 122 -21.86 -7.07 -18.95
C THR A 122 -23.00 -7.87 -19.58
N SER A 123 -23.17 -9.14 -19.18
CA SER A 123 -24.32 -9.96 -19.54
C SER A 123 -25.63 -9.50 -18.92
N VAL A 124 -25.58 -8.66 -17.86
CA VAL A 124 -26.75 -8.01 -17.27
C VAL A 124 -27.19 -6.89 -18.22
N PRO A 125 -28.42 -6.93 -18.80
CA PRO A 125 -28.85 -5.95 -19.78
C PRO A 125 -28.82 -4.52 -19.19
N ILE A 126 -28.23 -3.58 -19.91
CA ILE A 126 -28.16 -2.19 -19.49
C ILE A 126 -29.56 -1.57 -19.39
N SER A 127 -30.51 -2.03 -20.20
CA SER A 127 -31.91 -1.63 -20.12
C SER A 127 -32.61 -2.04 -18.84
N GLU A 128 -32.12 -3.07 -18.15
CA GLU A 128 -32.65 -3.50 -16.88
C GLU A 128 -31.92 -2.81 -15.70
N VAL A 129 -30.58 -2.74 -15.78
CA VAL A 129 -29.74 -2.18 -14.71
C VAL A 129 -28.65 -1.29 -15.31
N ALA A 130 -28.88 0.00 -15.38
CA ALA A 130 -27.88 0.99 -15.79
C ALA A 130 -27.22 1.68 -14.59
N SER A 131 -28.01 1.97 -13.56
CA SER A 131 -27.57 2.75 -12.39
C SER A 131 -27.85 2.03 -11.06
N VAL A 132 -27.29 2.57 -9.98
CA VAL A 132 -27.56 2.12 -8.61
C VAL A 132 -29.05 2.27 -8.26
N GLU A 133 -29.76 3.24 -8.85
CA GLU A 133 -31.19 3.43 -8.62
C GLU A 133 -32.03 2.25 -9.13
N ASP A 134 -31.58 1.59 -10.21
CA ASP A 134 -32.27 0.45 -10.80
C ASP A 134 -32.28 -0.78 -9.89
N LEU A 135 -31.40 -0.84 -8.90
CA LEU A 135 -31.37 -1.90 -7.90
C LEU A 135 -32.66 -1.95 -7.05
N ASN A 136 -33.43 -0.87 -7.02
CA ASN A 136 -34.73 -0.81 -6.35
C ASN A 136 -35.83 -1.61 -7.07
N LYS A 137 -35.63 -1.95 -8.35
CA LYS A 137 -36.60 -2.75 -9.10
C LYS A 137 -36.72 -4.14 -8.50
N PRO A 138 -37.93 -4.62 -8.11
CA PRO A 138 -38.10 -5.91 -7.44
C PRO A 138 -37.51 -7.09 -8.21
N GLN A 139 -37.68 -7.12 -9.55
CA GLN A 139 -37.15 -8.15 -10.41
C GLN A 139 -35.62 -8.14 -10.52
N VAL A 140 -34.98 -6.95 -10.39
CA VAL A 140 -33.51 -6.81 -10.37
C VAL A 140 -32.97 -7.37 -9.05
N ARG A 141 -33.60 -7.00 -7.94
CA ARG A 141 -33.20 -7.51 -6.62
C ARG A 141 -33.34 -9.03 -6.53
N GLU A 142 -34.41 -9.61 -7.07
CA GLU A 142 -34.61 -11.06 -7.13
C GLU A 142 -33.50 -11.74 -7.94
N LYS A 143 -33.18 -11.27 -9.14
CA LYS A 143 -32.11 -11.78 -10.00
C LYS A 143 -30.72 -11.70 -9.35
N LEU A 144 -30.50 -10.73 -8.46
CA LEU A 144 -29.27 -10.51 -7.68
C LEU A 144 -29.27 -11.23 -6.34
N ASP A 145 -30.29 -12.03 -6.01
CA ASP A 145 -30.49 -12.69 -4.70
C ASP A 145 -30.46 -11.67 -3.52
N GLY A 146 -30.69 -10.38 -3.78
CA GLY A 146 -30.58 -9.30 -2.78
C GLY A 146 -29.17 -9.20 -2.14
N LYS A 147 -28.11 -9.53 -2.88
CA LYS A 147 -26.74 -9.58 -2.36
C LYS A 147 -25.84 -8.56 -3.03
N ILE A 148 -24.99 -7.93 -2.25
CA ILE A 148 -23.87 -7.09 -2.71
C ILE A 148 -22.58 -7.74 -2.21
N LEU A 149 -21.79 -8.28 -3.12
CA LEU A 149 -20.48 -8.84 -2.77
C LEU A 149 -19.50 -7.70 -2.51
N THR A 150 -18.77 -7.77 -1.40
CA THR A 150 -17.81 -6.73 -1.01
C THR A 150 -16.59 -7.34 -0.33
N SER A 151 -15.50 -6.58 -0.32
CA SER A 151 -14.33 -6.93 0.46
C SER A 151 -14.57 -6.69 1.97
N GLU A 152 -13.53 -6.62 2.77
CA GLU A 152 -13.55 -6.67 4.24
C GLU A 152 -14.50 -5.65 4.88
N VAL A 153 -15.12 -6.06 5.97
CA VAL A 153 -15.95 -5.19 6.81
C VAL A 153 -15.12 -4.01 7.33
N GLY A 154 -15.69 -2.81 7.23
CA GLY A 154 -15.11 -1.62 7.84
C GLY A 154 -14.07 -0.89 6.98
N ASN A 155 -13.69 -1.42 5.81
CA ASN A 155 -12.90 -0.66 4.85
C ASN A 155 -13.69 0.52 4.25
N GLY A 156 -13.01 1.38 3.48
CA GLY A 156 -13.65 2.58 2.92
C GLY A 156 -14.80 2.26 1.98
N GLN A 157 -14.60 1.33 1.05
CA GLN A 157 -15.62 0.94 0.07
C GLN A 157 -16.84 0.29 0.73
N TYR A 158 -16.63 -0.56 1.75
CA TYR A 158 -17.71 -1.13 2.56
C TYR A 158 -18.56 -0.02 3.19
N LYS A 159 -17.93 0.98 3.82
CA LYS A 159 -18.64 2.11 4.45
C LYS A 159 -19.44 2.93 3.44
N LEU A 160 -18.87 3.20 2.27
CA LEU A 160 -19.58 3.89 1.20
C LEU A 160 -20.73 3.05 0.65
N THR A 161 -20.61 1.73 0.63
CA THR A 161 -21.71 0.85 0.22
C THR A 161 -22.85 0.83 1.24
N VAL A 162 -22.53 0.84 2.54
CA VAL A 162 -23.57 1.02 3.59
C VAL A 162 -24.31 2.34 3.36
N LYS A 163 -23.57 3.43 3.15
CA LYS A 163 -24.17 4.73 2.83
C LYS A 163 -25.01 4.69 1.56
N ALA A 164 -24.56 3.99 0.51
CA ALA A 164 -25.33 3.84 -0.72
C ALA A 164 -26.65 3.09 -0.49
N ILE A 165 -26.64 2.03 0.33
CA ILE A 165 -27.87 1.32 0.71
C ILE A 165 -28.89 2.26 1.37
N GLU A 166 -28.44 3.11 2.28
CA GLU A 166 -29.30 4.09 2.97
C GLU A 166 -29.82 5.17 2.01
N GLU A 167 -28.91 5.81 1.29
CA GLU A 167 -29.22 6.96 0.42
C GLU A 167 -30.09 6.58 -0.79
N TYR A 168 -29.83 5.43 -1.40
CA TYR A 168 -30.63 4.91 -2.51
C TYR A 168 -31.85 4.09 -2.06
N LYS A 169 -32.02 3.88 -0.75
CA LYS A 169 -33.11 3.07 -0.14
C LYS A 169 -33.16 1.66 -0.74
N LEU A 170 -31.98 1.00 -0.78
CA LEU A 170 -31.85 -0.35 -1.33
C LEU A 170 -32.35 -1.40 -0.35
N ASP A 171 -33.66 -1.38 -0.07
CA ASP A 171 -34.29 -2.28 0.89
C ASP A 171 -34.19 -3.74 0.41
N GLY A 172 -33.80 -4.62 1.35
CA GLY A 172 -33.66 -6.06 1.08
C GLY A 172 -32.34 -6.48 0.49
N TYR A 173 -31.40 -5.57 0.29
CA TYR A 173 -30.01 -5.92 -0.02
C TYR A 173 -29.19 -6.19 1.25
N LYS A 174 -28.32 -7.20 1.16
CA LYS A 174 -27.37 -7.57 2.21
C LYS A 174 -25.96 -7.54 1.68
N LEU A 175 -25.05 -6.95 2.45
CA LEU A 175 -23.62 -7.01 2.17
C LEU A 175 -23.07 -8.40 2.51
N VAL A 176 -22.43 -9.04 1.54
CA VAL A 176 -21.70 -10.30 1.70
C VAL A 176 -20.23 -9.95 1.69
N ALA A 177 -19.70 -9.64 2.87
CA ALA A 177 -18.33 -9.23 3.06
C ALA A 177 -17.42 -10.44 3.26
N SER A 178 -16.23 -10.39 2.64
CA SER A 178 -15.18 -11.40 2.80
C SER A 178 -13.81 -10.77 2.46
N SER A 179 -12.75 -11.57 2.36
CA SER A 179 -11.52 -11.09 1.73
C SER A 179 -11.71 -10.81 0.24
N GLU A 180 -10.83 -10.02 -0.38
CA GLU A 180 -10.83 -9.83 -1.84
C GLU A 180 -10.94 -11.16 -2.59
N SER A 181 -10.10 -12.13 -2.24
CA SER A 181 -10.12 -13.46 -2.88
C SER A 181 -11.44 -14.21 -2.66
N GLY A 182 -12.05 -14.10 -1.49
CA GLY A 182 -13.36 -14.68 -1.18
C GLY A 182 -14.47 -14.06 -2.02
N MET A 183 -14.50 -12.74 -2.11
CA MET A 183 -15.43 -11.97 -2.94
C MET A 183 -15.33 -12.38 -4.41
N LEU A 184 -14.11 -12.45 -4.95
CA LEU A 184 -13.88 -12.79 -6.35
C LEU A 184 -14.16 -14.26 -6.66
N ASN A 185 -13.96 -15.18 -5.71
CA ASN A 185 -14.35 -16.58 -5.85
C ASN A 185 -15.88 -16.73 -5.90
N GLU A 186 -16.63 -15.94 -5.13
CA GLU A 186 -18.10 -15.93 -5.22
C GLU A 186 -18.56 -15.37 -6.56
N LEU A 187 -17.97 -14.25 -7.02
CA LEU A 187 -18.23 -13.70 -8.35
C LEU A 187 -17.98 -14.77 -9.44
N ASP A 188 -16.84 -15.45 -9.43
CA ASP A 188 -16.48 -16.48 -10.39
C ASP A 188 -17.51 -17.64 -10.41
N ARG A 189 -17.95 -18.09 -9.23
CA ARG A 189 -18.98 -19.12 -9.12
C ARG A 189 -20.32 -18.69 -9.71
N ASN A 190 -20.72 -17.45 -9.47
CA ASN A 190 -21.98 -16.92 -9.98
C ASN A 190 -21.93 -16.78 -11.50
N LEU A 191 -20.85 -16.24 -12.05
CA LEU A 191 -20.65 -16.12 -13.50
C LEU A 191 -20.68 -17.48 -14.21
N LYS A 192 -19.98 -18.48 -13.66
CA LYS A 192 -19.99 -19.86 -14.20
C LYS A 192 -21.38 -20.50 -14.22
N ARG A 193 -22.28 -20.07 -13.33
CA ARG A 193 -23.68 -20.55 -13.26
C ARG A 193 -24.63 -19.67 -14.05
N GLY A 194 -24.13 -18.66 -14.79
CA GLY A 194 -24.98 -17.71 -15.51
C GLY A 194 -25.82 -16.80 -14.62
N LYS A 195 -25.47 -16.68 -13.33
CA LYS A 195 -26.19 -15.84 -12.38
C LYS A 195 -25.74 -14.37 -12.46
N TRP A 196 -26.68 -13.50 -12.23
CA TRP A 196 -26.36 -12.07 -12.01
C TRP A 196 -25.57 -11.92 -10.72
N SER A 197 -24.69 -10.94 -10.69
CA SER A 197 -23.93 -10.57 -9.49
C SER A 197 -23.80 -9.07 -9.40
N LEU A 198 -23.98 -8.55 -8.20
CA LEU A 198 -23.63 -7.18 -7.84
C LEU A 198 -22.41 -7.23 -6.96
N VAL A 199 -21.31 -6.63 -7.41
CA VAL A 199 -20.02 -6.70 -6.71
C VAL A 199 -19.39 -5.30 -6.61
N ASN A 200 -18.88 -4.99 -5.44
CA ASN A 200 -18.03 -3.84 -5.27
C ASN A 200 -16.70 -4.07 -5.98
N ALA A 201 -16.31 -3.14 -6.80
CA ALA A 201 -15.08 -3.22 -7.58
C ALA A 201 -14.29 -1.92 -7.48
N TRP A 202 -13.01 -2.03 -7.75
CA TRP A 202 -12.13 -0.88 -7.91
C TRP A 202 -11.19 -1.10 -9.09
N SER A 203 -10.78 -0.02 -9.72
CA SER A 203 -9.76 -0.01 -10.77
C SER A 203 -8.62 0.94 -10.37
N PRO A 204 -7.34 0.61 -10.69
CA PRO A 204 -6.89 -0.58 -11.42
C PRO A 204 -7.07 -1.89 -10.63
N HIS A 205 -7.54 -2.93 -11.31
CA HIS A 205 -7.64 -4.27 -10.74
C HIS A 205 -7.72 -5.33 -11.85
N TRP A 206 -7.02 -6.45 -11.67
CA TRP A 206 -7.02 -7.57 -12.62
C TRP A 206 -8.40 -8.18 -12.89
N MET A 207 -9.39 -7.95 -11.99
CA MET A 207 -10.74 -8.49 -12.15
C MET A 207 -11.40 -8.06 -13.46
N PHE A 208 -11.14 -6.81 -13.93
CA PHE A 208 -11.70 -6.29 -15.17
C PHE A 208 -11.10 -6.93 -16.42
N SER A 209 -9.86 -7.42 -16.34
CA SER A 209 -9.23 -8.21 -17.40
C SER A 209 -9.77 -9.63 -17.46
N LYS A 210 -10.21 -10.19 -16.32
CA LYS A 210 -10.71 -11.57 -16.23
C LYS A 210 -12.22 -11.67 -16.41
N TYR A 211 -12.97 -10.75 -15.85
CA TYR A 211 -14.43 -10.76 -15.84
C TYR A 211 -14.99 -9.59 -16.63
N PRO A 212 -15.98 -9.80 -17.50
CA PRO A 212 -16.64 -8.73 -18.23
C PRO A 212 -17.58 -7.97 -17.28
N LEU A 213 -17.02 -7.01 -16.54
CA LEU A 213 -17.75 -6.18 -15.58
C LEU A 213 -17.94 -4.77 -16.12
N ARG A 214 -19.04 -4.13 -15.73
CA ARG A 214 -19.27 -2.72 -15.91
C ARG A 214 -19.72 -2.05 -14.61
N TYR A 215 -19.27 -0.83 -14.40
CA TYR A 215 -19.77 0.00 -13.30
C TYR A 215 -21.22 0.41 -13.55
N LEU A 216 -21.97 0.49 -12.47
CA LEU A 216 -23.27 1.16 -12.46
C LEU A 216 -23.06 2.67 -12.34
N ASP A 217 -23.96 3.44 -12.98
CA ASP A 217 -24.00 4.87 -12.75
C ASP A 217 -24.40 5.16 -11.29
N ASP A 218 -23.74 6.12 -10.69
CA ASP A 218 -23.97 6.59 -9.31
C ASP A 218 -24.42 8.05 -9.32
N PRO A 219 -25.70 8.36 -9.62
CA PRO A 219 -26.19 9.74 -9.74
C PRO A 219 -26.00 10.58 -8.47
N LYS A 220 -26.05 9.93 -7.29
CA LYS A 220 -25.83 10.61 -6.01
C LYS A 220 -24.36 10.77 -5.63
N LYS A 221 -23.44 10.22 -6.46
CA LYS A 221 -21.98 10.29 -6.26
C LYS A 221 -21.54 9.80 -4.89
N ILE A 222 -22.16 8.74 -4.38
CA ILE A 222 -21.81 8.15 -3.08
C ILE A 222 -20.41 7.57 -3.12
N PHE A 223 -20.03 6.93 -4.25
CA PHE A 223 -18.71 6.38 -4.48
C PHE A 223 -17.70 7.42 -4.96
N GLY A 224 -18.11 8.68 -5.11
CA GLY A 224 -17.27 9.75 -5.63
C GLY A 224 -17.08 9.67 -7.14
N GLY A 225 -15.85 9.85 -7.59
CA GLY A 225 -15.45 9.82 -9.01
C GLY A 225 -14.08 9.19 -9.16
N ALA A 226 -13.21 9.84 -9.94
CA ALA A 226 -11.79 9.49 -9.94
C ALA A 226 -11.19 9.78 -8.56
N GLU A 227 -10.39 8.85 -8.07
CA GLU A 227 -9.66 8.98 -6.83
C GLU A 227 -8.15 8.95 -7.10
N GLN A 228 -7.39 9.60 -6.24
CA GLN A 228 -5.94 9.54 -6.23
C GLN A 228 -5.48 8.64 -5.09
N ILE A 229 -4.54 7.77 -5.38
CA ILE A 229 -3.97 6.87 -4.40
C ILE A 229 -2.64 7.46 -3.94
N HIS A 230 -2.63 7.89 -2.67
CA HIS A 230 -1.51 8.61 -2.06
C HIS A 230 -0.62 7.70 -1.22
N ALA A 231 0.67 8.03 -1.19
CA ALA A 231 1.56 7.60 -0.13
C ALA A 231 1.45 8.58 1.03
N MET A 232 1.00 8.09 2.19
CA MET A 232 0.94 8.89 3.42
C MET A 232 1.98 8.38 4.41
N ALA A 233 2.71 9.31 5.04
CA ALA A 233 3.69 9.01 6.07
C ALA A 233 3.27 9.62 7.42
N ARG A 234 3.87 9.14 8.50
CA ARG A 234 3.77 9.79 9.80
C ARG A 234 4.45 11.14 9.80
N LYS A 235 4.02 12.04 10.65
CA LYS A 235 4.65 13.35 10.81
C LYS A 235 6.13 13.21 11.19
N GLY A 236 6.99 14.04 10.55
CA GLY A 236 8.45 14.03 10.71
C GLY A 236 9.18 12.98 9.85
N PHE A 237 8.45 12.16 9.09
CA PHE A 237 9.05 11.12 8.25
C PHE A 237 9.99 11.70 7.19
N SER A 238 9.57 12.76 6.49
CA SER A 238 10.38 13.36 5.42
C SER A 238 11.69 13.97 5.93
N GLN A 239 11.76 14.33 7.20
CA GLN A 239 13.00 14.81 7.83
C GLN A 239 13.92 13.66 8.24
N GLU A 240 13.35 12.54 8.69
CA GLU A 240 14.09 11.37 9.14
C GLU A 240 14.57 10.50 7.98
N TYR A 241 13.74 10.36 6.92
CA TYR A 241 14.02 9.55 5.73
C TYR A 241 13.86 10.37 4.43
N PRO A 242 14.68 11.40 4.21
CA PRO A 242 14.46 12.34 3.09
C PRO A 242 14.55 11.70 1.70
N GLU A 243 15.42 10.70 1.51
CA GLU A 243 15.57 10.00 0.23
C GLU A 243 14.37 9.08 -0.04
N VAL A 244 13.86 8.41 1.00
CA VAL A 244 12.65 7.57 0.89
C VAL A 244 11.42 8.43 0.62
N ALA A 245 11.27 9.56 1.32
CA ALA A 245 10.19 10.51 1.10
C ALA A 245 10.24 11.08 -0.33
N TYR A 246 11.43 11.41 -0.81
CA TYR A 246 11.63 11.87 -2.18
C TYR A 246 11.22 10.80 -3.20
N PHE A 247 11.64 9.55 -2.99
CA PHE A 247 11.22 8.44 -3.85
C PHE A 247 9.70 8.36 -3.94
N PHE A 248 8.97 8.33 -2.82
CA PHE A 248 7.51 8.26 -2.83
C PHE A 248 6.84 9.47 -3.46
N ALA A 249 7.44 10.66 -3.38
CA ALA A 249 6.96 11.85 -4.07
C ALA A 249 7.05 11.75 -5.61
N HIS A 250 7.87 10.84 -6.13
CA HIS A 250 8.07 10.62 -7.56
C HIS A 250 7.69 9.21 -8.02
N TYR A 251 7.36 8.33 -7.07
CA TYR A 251 6.96 6.97 -7.35
C TYR A 251 5.56 6.95 -7.98
N SER A 252 5.50 6.49 -9.19
CA SER A 252 4.23 6.28 -9.89
C SER A 252 4.29 5.02 -10.74
N ILE A 253 3.16 4.38 -10.90
CA ILE A 253 3.00 3.22 -11.77
C ILE A 253 1.84 3.48 -12.74
N PRO A 254 2.04 3.30 -14.07
CA PRO A 254 0.95 3.38 -15.02
C PRO A 254 -0.13 2.36 -14.70
N GLN A 255 -1.37 2.76 -14.81
CA GLN A 255 -2.51 1.90 -14.49
C GLN A 255 -2.48 0.58 -15.28
N ALA A 256 -2.18 0.65 -16.59
CA ALA A 256 -2.09 -0.55 -17.43
C ALA A 256 -0.99 -1.51 -16.97
N ASP A 257 0.16 -0.97 -16.52
CA ASP A 257 1.25 -1.78 -16.01
C ASP A 257 0.86 -2.47 -14.69
N LEU A 258 0.18 -1.73 -13.80
CA LEU A 258 -0.28 -2.28 -12.53
C LEU A 258 -1.30 -3.41 -12.73
N GLU A 259 -2.25 -3.24 -13.65
CA GLU A 259 -3.22 -4.28 -14.02
C GLU A 259 -2.53 -5.52 -14.60
N ALA A 260 -1.55 -5.33 -15.51
CA ALA A 260 -0.78 -6.41 -16.11
C ALA A 260 0.03 -7.17 -15.05
N LEU A 261 0.65 -6.45 -14.12
CA LEU A 261 1.42 -7.05 -13.02
C LEU A 261 0.56 -7.88 -12.08
N MET A 262 -0.61 -7.36 -11.72
CA MET A 262 -1.57 -8.13 -10.92
C MET A 262 -2.00 -9.43 -11.64
N MET A 263 -2.20 -9.38 -12.96
CA MET A 263 -2.49 -10.58 -13.75
C MET A 263 -1.31 -11.56 -13.78
N GLN A 264 -0.08 -11.07 -13.95
CA GLN A 264 1.12 -11.92 -13.91
C GLN A 264 1.31 -12.57 -12.53
N ALA A 265 1.10 -11.80 -11.45
CA ALA A 265 1.18 -12.29 -10.08
C ALA A 265 0.22 -13.47 -9.82
N ARG A 266 -0.94 -13.47 -10.45
CA ARG A 266 -1.90 -14.59 -10.37
C ARG A 266 -1.46 -15.84 -11.13
N GLN A 267 -0.65 -15.69 -12.18
CA GLN A 267 -0.16 -16.80 -13.01
C GLN A 267 1.12 -17.43 -12.44
N SER A 268 1.85 -16.66 -11.64
CA SER A 268 3.11 -17.09 -11.00
C SER A 268 3.10 -16.77 -9.49
N SER A 269 3.71 -15.66 -9.12
CA SER A 269 3.63 -15.04 -7.79
C SER A 269 3.88 -13.54 -7.91
N SER A 270 3.43 -12.78 -6.93
CA SER A 270 3.70 -11.33 -6.86
C SER A 270 5.19 -11.03 -6.83
N ASP A 271 6.00 -11.85 -6.15
CA ASP A 271 7.46 -11.67 -6.08
C ASP A 271 8.12 -11.86 -7.45
N GLN A 272 7.71 -12.88 -8.21
CA GLN A 272 8.24 -13.12 -9.55
C GLN A 272 7.81 -12.03 -10.55
N ALA A 273 6.54 -11.62 -10.51
CA ALA A 273 6.02 -10.57 -11.37
C ALA A 273 6.73 -9.22 -11.10
N VAL A 274 6.88 -8.87 -9.82
CA VAL A 274 7.58 -7.65 -9.38
C VAL A 274 9.04 -7.67 -9.78
N ALA A 275 9.77 -8.78 -9.55
CA ALA A 275 11.18 -8.89 -9.92
C ALA A 275 11.39 -8.74 -11.43
N ALA A 276 10.56 -9.39 -12.24
CA ALA A 276 10.63 -9.29 -13.70
C ALA A 276 10.35 -7.87 -14.21
N TYR A 277 9.30 -7.23 -13.69
CA TYR A 277 8.94 -5.87 -14.07
C TYR A 277 10.00 -4.86 -13.64
N TYR A 278 10.49 -4.96 -12.41
CA TYR A 278 11.55 -4.09 -11.91
C TYR A 278 12.80 -4.18 -12.75
N ALA A 279 13.26 -5.40 -13.08
CA ALA A 279 14.42 -5.61 -13.94
C ALA A 279 14.24 -5.00 -15.35
N ALA A 280 13.06 -5.14 -15.94
CA ALA A 280 12.74 -4.57 -17.26
C ALA A 280 12.62 -3.04 -17.26
N ASN A 281 12.29 -2.43 -16.11
CA ASN A 281 12.05 -1.00 -15.95
C ASN A 281 13.09 -0.29 -15.06
N LYS A 282 14.22 -0.93 -14.79
CA LYS A 282 15.24 -0.42 -13.87
C LYS A 282 15.62 1.05 -14.10
N PRO A 283 15.88 1.53 -15.34
CA PRO A 283 16.20 2.95 -15.58
C PRO A 283 15.09 3.92 -15.14
N ARG A 284 13.83 3.51 -15.23
CA ARG A 284 12.71 4.31 -14.77
C ARG A 284 12.72 4.47 -13.23
N PHE A 285 13.00 3.39 -12.50
CA PHE A 285 13.14 3.45 -11.06
C PHE A 285 14.35 4.26 -10.63
N GLU A 286 15.50 4.09 -11.32
CA GLU A 286 16.70 4.90 -11.09
C GLU A 286 16.41 6.41 -11.20
N ALA A 287 15.68 6.82 -12.23
CA ALA A 287 15.28 8.22 -12.42
C ALA A 287 14.43 8.80 -11.30
N MET A 288 13.72 7.97 -10.53
CA MET A 288 12.94 8.41 -9.36
C MET A 288 13.82 8.80 -8.18
N PHE A 289 15.08 8.34 -8.15
CA PHE A 289 16.05 8.67 -7.10
C PHE A 289 17.02 9.79 -7.53
N GLU A 290 17.42 9.87 -8.81
CA GLU A 290 18.44 10.81 -9.30
C GLU A 290 18.09 12.28 -9.05
N LYS A 291 16.82 12.67 -9.17
CA LYS A 291 16.36 14.04 -8.89
C LYS A 291 16.52 14.41 -7.41
N GLY A 292 16.53 13.43 -6.51
CA GLY A 292 16.76 13.63 -5.07
C GLY A 292 18.20 13.91 -4.70
N ALA A 293 19.16 13.32 -5.38
CA ALA A 293 20.57 13.57 -5.14
C ALA A 293 20.94 15.04 -5.38
N GLN A 294 20.30 15.69 -6.35
CA GLN A 294 20.53 17.11 -6.65
C GLN A 294 19.94 18.04 -5.58
N SER A 295 18.84 17.68 -4.94
CA SER A 295 18.21 18.51 -3.92
C SER A 295 18.90 18.44 -2.56
N VAL A 296 19.52 17.32 -2.22
CA VAL A 296 20.27 17.14 -0.96
C VAL A 296 21.64 17.84 -1.04
N SER A 297 22.31 17.77 -2.20
CA SER A 297 23.60 18.44 -2.42
C SER A 297 23.51 19.98 -2.36
N SER A 298 22.35 20.56 -2.69
CA SER A 298 22.15 22.01 -2.65
C SER A 298 21.82 22.58 -1.25
N ARG A 299 21.71 21.71 -0.22
CA ARG A 299 21.39 22.12 1.18
C ARG A 299 22.55 21.93 2.17
N GLN A 300 23.77 21.64 1.69
CA GLN A 300 24.95 21.74 2.55
C GLN A 300 25.49 23.18 2.53
N PRO A 301 25.72 23.76 3.71
CA PRO A 301 26.11 25.16 3.87
C PRO A 301 27.50 25.47 3.32
#